data_8bd5d8fd4782cc285f71539803386da6
#
_entry.id   8bd5d8fd4782cc285f71539803386da6
#
_cell.length_a   1.000
_cell.length_b   1.000
_cell.length_c   1.000
_cell.angle_alpha   90.00
_cell.angle_beta   90.00
_cell.angle_gamma   90.00
#
_symmetry.space_group_name_H-M   'P 1'
#
loop_
_entity.id
_entity.type
_entity.pdbx_description
1 polymer ?
#
loop_
_entity_poly.entity_id
_entity_poly.type
_entity_poly.pdbx_seq_one_letter_code
_entity_poly.pdbx_strand_id
1 'polypeptide(L)'
;MTMKLLIVLSIKEYQERVASLLQDAGVTQFSVSNITGYKKRSENLGWFAANGSNAKTNSIMLFSFTSQEIAEKAIAEIDSCNIETNNPFPVHAFILDVENSFKLI
;
A
#
# COMPACT_ATOMS: atom_id res chain seq x y z
N MET A 1 -20.82 9.80 6.70
CA MET A 1 -19.57 9.38 6.78
C MET A 1 -18.92 9.24 5.47
N THR A 2 -17.70 9.64 5.36
CA THR A 2 -17.03 9.63 4.11
C THR A 2 -16.20 8.37 3.98
N MET A 3 -16.39 7.68 2.91
CA MET A 3 -15.64 6.48 2.67
C MET A 3 -14.46 6.79 1.78
N LYS A 4 -13.35 6.22 2.09
CA LYS A 4 -12.14 6.38 1.30
C LYS A 4 -11.64 5.03 0.86
N LEU A 5 -10.86 5.02 -0.21
CA LEU A 5 -10.21 3.82 -0.65
C LEU A 5 -8.73 3.97 -0.30
N LEU A 6 -8.25 3.07 0.52
CA LEU A 6 -6.85 3.03 0.88
C LEU A 6 -6.19 1.99 -0.02
N ILE A 7 -5.13 2.38 -0.71
CA ILE A 7 -4.38 1.45 -1.55
C ILE A 7 -2.95 1.44 -1.04
N VAL A 8 -2.41 0.25 -0.85
CA VAL A 8 -1.05 0.09 -0.37
C VAL A 8 -0.30 -0.80 -1.33
N LEU A 9 0.85 -0.36 -1.78
CA LEU A 9 1.68 -1.11 -2.71
C LEU A 9 2.98 -1.51 -2.02
N SER A 10 3.35 -2.74 -2.16
CA SER A 10 4.49 -3.28 -1.46
C SER A 10 5.09 -4.44 -2.24
N ILE A 11 6.30 -4.81 -1.94
CA ILE A 11 6.82 -6.05 -2.48
C ILE A 11 6.18 -7.20 -1.73
N LYS A 12 6.13 -8.34 -2.37
CA LYS A 12 5.42 -9.47 -1.81
C LYS A 12 5.98 -9.94 -0.49
N GLU A 13 7.26 -9.83 -0.31
CA GLU A 13 7.89 -10.29 0.92
C GLU A 13 7.42 -9.55 2.16
N TYR A 14 6.85 -8.37 1.99
CA TYR A 14 6.41 -7.61 3.14
C TYR A 14 4.93 -7.79 3.45
N GLN A 15 4.28 -8.70 2.79
CA GLN A 15 2.82 -8.84 2.91
C GLN A 15 2.36 -8.96 4.35
N GLU A 16 2.97 -9.82 5.11
CA GLU A 16 2.51 -10.05 6.48
C GLU A 16 2.77 -8.84 7.36
N ARG A 17 3.90 -8.19 7.15
CA ARG A 17 4.18 -7.01 7.93
C ARG A 17 3.20 -5.89 7.62
N VAL A 18 2.89 -5.67 6.37
CA VAL A 18 1.96 -4.62 5.98
C VAL A 18 0.56 -4.97 6.48
N ALA A 19 0.16 -6.21 6.39
CA ALA A 19 -1.15 -6.62 6.90
C ALA A 19 -1.25 -6.31 8.38
N SER A 20 -0.20 -6.56 9.11
CA SER A 20 -0.19 -6.29 10.52
C SER A 20 -0.28 -4.80 10.83
N LEU A 21 0.42 -3.98 10.07
CA LEU A 21 0.34 -2.54 10.24
C LEU A 21 -1.07 -2.04 9.98
N LEU A 22 -1.72 -2.55 8.96
CA LEU A 22 -3.07 -2.13 8.66
C LEU A 22 -4.04 -2.53 9.77
N GLN A 23 -3.87 -3.71 10.30
CA GLN A 23 -4.73 -4.16 11.39
C GLN A 23 -4.51 -3.31 12.63
N ASP A 24 -3.27 -2.96 12.92
CA ASP A 24 -2.99 -2.12 14.06
C ASP A 24 -3.56 -0.72 13.90
N ALA A 25 -3.69 -0.25 12.70
CA ALA A 25 -4.29 1.05 12.47
C ALA A 25 -5.82 1.02 12.51
N GLY A 26 -6.39 -0.15 12.56
CA GLY A 26 -7.85 -0.26 12.63
C GLY A 26 -8.52 -0.70 11.34
N VAL A 27 -7.74 -1.10 10.34
CA VAL A 27 -8.34 -1.57 9.11
C VAL A 27 -8.77 -3.01 9.33
N THR A 28 -10.06 -3.26 9.34
CA THR A 28 -10.57 -4.56 9.71
C THR A 28 -10.75 -5.49 8.54
N GLN A 29 -10.87 -4.94 7.35
CA GLN A 29 -11.09 -5.75 6.20
C GLN A 29 -10.30 -5.23 5.07
N PHE A 30 -9.50 -5.99 4.41
CA PHE A 30 -8.79 -5.55 3.22
C PHE A 30 -8.55 -6.74 2.31
N SER A 31 -8.32 -6.47 1.06
CA SER A 31 -8.05 -7.49 0.06
C SER A 31 -6.62 -7.36 -0.42
N VAL A 32 -6.06 -8.44 -0.88
CA VAL A 32 -4.70 -8.44 -1.37
C VAL A 32 -4.70 -9.03 -2.76
N SER A 33 -4.00 -8.41 -3.66
CA SER A 33 -3.87 -8.89 -5.02
C SER A 33 -2.42 -8.91 -5.41
N ASN A 34 -2.00 -9.91 -6.14
CA ASN A 34 -0.65 -9.93 -6.70
C ASN A 34 -0.64 -9.06 -7.92
N ILE A 35 0.40 -8.28 -8.07
CA ILE A 35 0.55 -7.43 -9.24
C ILE A 35 1.97 -7.56 -9.74
N THR A 36 2.19 -7.21 -10.97
CA THR A 36 3.52 -7.18 -11.54
C THR A 36 3.82 -5.76 -11.96
N GLY A 37 4.88 -5.21 -11.46
CA GLY A 37 5.26 -3.87 -11.82
C GLY A 37 6.31 -3.87 -12.91
N TYR A 38 6.26 -2.90 -13.79
CA TYR A 38 7.25 -2.73 -14.83
C TYR A 38 7.84 -1.34 -14.73
N LYS A 39 9.11 -1.14 -14.94
CA LYS A 39 9.69 0.12 -14.85
C LYS A 39 10.82 0.24 -15.84
N LYS A 40 11.02 1.42 -16.40
CA LYS A 40 12.00 1.61 -17.34
C LYS A 40 13.29 1.63 -16.70
N ARG A 41 14.30 1.06 -17.22
CA ARG A 41 15.40 0.94 -16.52
C ARG A 41 16.16 2.05 -16.16
N SER A 42 16.24 2.93 -16.66
CA SER A 42 17.14 3.97 -16.36
C SER A 42 16.92 4.62 -15.08
N GLU A 43 15.82 4.73 -14.57
CA GLU A 43 15.63 5.51 -13.49
C GLU A 43 15.44 4.75 -12.37
N ASN A 44 15.59 4.94 -11.37
CA ASN A 44 15.40 4.21 -10.35
C ASN A 44 14.34 4.53 -9.62
N LEU A 45 13.95 3.94 -8.74
CA LEU A 45 13.11 4.30 -7.86
C LEU A 45 11.77 4.16 -7.97
N GLY A 46 11.06 4.05 -7.89
CA GLY A 46 9.76 3.99 -7.88
C GLY A 46 9.31 2.88 -7.03
N TRP A 47 8.12 2.56 -7.10
CA TRP A 47 7.53 1.61 -6.28
C TRP A 47 8.12 0.30 -6.47
N PHE A 48 8.54 0.03 -7.66
CA PHE A 48 9.02 -1.26 -7.95
C PHE A 48 10.49 -1.18 -8.14
N ALA A 49 11.19 -0.63 -7.24
CA ALA A 49 12.56 -0.43 -7.41
C ALA A 49 13.26 -1.72 -7.44
N ALA A 50 13.50 -2.24 -8.48
CA ALA A 50 14.12 -3.45 -8.55
C ALA A 50 15.52 -3.23 -8.70
N ASN A 51 16.32 -4.14 -8.56
CA ASN A 51 17.63 -3.85 -8.67
C ASN A 51 18.06 -3.72 -9.95
N GLY A 52 17.69 -3.00 -10.52
CA GLY A 52 18.24 -2.53 -11.55
C GLY A 52 18.03 -3.01 -12.80
N SER A 53 17.76 -4.00 -13.10
CA SER A 53 17.78 -4.22 -14.40
C SER A 53 16.55 -4.18 -14.95
N ASN A 54 15.63 -4.86 -14.72
CA ASN A 54 14.59 -4.77 -15.46
C ASN A 54 13.53 -4.79 -14.80
N ALA A 55 12.79 -4.32 -14.99
CA ALA A 55 11.75 -3.92 -14.63
C ALA A 55 10.72 -4.81 -14.11
N LYS A 56 10.87 -5.91 -13.59
CA LYS A 56 9.80 -6.70 -13.20
C LYS A 56 9.94 -7.07 -11.78
N THR A 57 9.02 -6.77 -10.94
CA THR A 57 9.05 -7.05 -9.53
C THR A 57 7.79 -7.72 -9.07
N ASN A 58 7.88 -8.71 -8.23
CA ASN A 58 6.70 -9.34 -7.65
C ASN A 58 6.20 -8.46 -6.54
N SER A 59 5.06 -7.95 -6.71
CA SER A 59 4.48 -6.98 -5.79
C SER A 59 3.07 -7.34 -5.43
N ILE A 60 2.56 -6.66 -4.44
CA ILE A 60 1.17 -6.84 -4.04
C ILE A 60 0.52 -5.50 -3.90
N MET A 61 -0.77 -5.50 -4.03
CA MET A 61 -1.59 -4.35 -3.76
C MET A 61 -2.58 -4.77 -2.70
N LEU A 62 -2.61 -4.02 -1.58
CA LEU A 62 -3.63 -4.26 -0.57
C LEU A 62 -4.58 -3.10 -0.68
N PHE A 63 -5.86 -3.34 -0.54
CA PHE A 63 -6.79 -2.21 -0.61
C PHE A 63 -7.96 -2.44 0.33
N SER A 64 -8.52 -1.35 0.79
CA SER A 64 -9.61 -1.39 1.74
C SER A 64 -10.45 -0.15 1.61
N PHE A 65 -11.75 -0.30 1.76
CA PHE A 65 -12.63 0.85 1.83
C PHE A 65 -12.83 1.12 3.32
N THR A 66 -12.45 2.30 3.74
CA THR A 66 -12.45 2.60 5.17
C THR A 66 -12.69 4.09 5.39
N SER A 67 -12.72 4.53 6.61
CA SER A 67 -12.93 5.93 6.91
C SER A 67 -11.66 6.71 6.69
N GLN A 68 -11.76 8.00 6.54
CA GLN A 68 -10.60 8.83 6.36
C GLN A 68 -9.68 8.75 7.57
N GLU A 69 -10.23 8.71 8.74
CA GLU A 69 -9.46 8.69 9.94
C GLU A 69 -8.58 7.44 10.01
N ILE A 70 -9.15 6.29 9.71
CA ILE A 70 -8.41 5.05 9.75
C ILE A 70 -7.37 5.02 8.62
N ALA A 71 -7.74 5.52 7.45
CA ALA A 71 -6.80 5.54 6.33
C ALA A 71 -5.59 6.40 6.67
N GLU A 72 -5.81 7.53 7.29
CA GLU A 72 -4.71 8.41 7.66
C GLU A 72 -3.82 7.78 8.72
N LYS A 73 -4.41 7.05 9.64
CA LYS A 73 -3.66 6.41 10.65
C LYS A 73 -2.81 5.32 10.02
N ALA A 74 -3.34 4.61 9.06
CA ALA A 74 -2.60 3.56 8.36
C ALA A 74 -1.40 4.16 7.63
N ILE A 75 -1.58 5.29 6.98
CA ILE A 75 -0.48 5.94 6.29
C ILE A 75 0.60 6.37 7.27
N ALA A 76 0.22 6.89 8.40
CA ALA A 76 1.19 7.31 9.39
C ALA A 76 2.02 6.12 9.89
N GLU A 77 1.39 4.99 10.08
CA GLU A 77 2.09 3.80 10.52
C GLU A 77 3.06 3.31 9.45
N ILE A 78 2.65 3.35 8.20
CA ILE A 78 3.49 2.94 7.10
C ILE A 78 4.69 3.87 6.98
N ASP A 79 4.46 5.17 7.10
CA ASP A 79 5.54 6.11 7.02
C ASP A 79 6.55 5.89 8.13
N SER A 80 6.09 5.65 9.32
CA SER A 80 6.99 5.40 10.43
C SER A 80 7.80 4.16 10.17
N CYS A 81 7.18 3.14 9.67
CA CYS A 81 7.87 1.91 9.39
C CYS A 81 8.94 2.10 8.32
N ASN A 82 8.63 2.83 7.27
CA ASN A 82 9.59 3.09 6.21
C ASN A 82 10.80 3.83 6.74
N ILE A 83 10.59 4.80 7.60
CA ILE A 83 11.65 5.58 8.15
C ILE A 83 12.50 4.76 9.10
N GLU A 84 11.86 4.08 9.99
CA GLU A 84 12.59 3.33 10.99
C GLU A 84 13.43 2.21 10.43
N THR A 85 12.99 1.57 9.42
CA THR A 85 13.70 0.43 8.90
C THR A 85 14.65 0.80 7.78
N ASN A 86 14.65 2.05 7.35
CA ASN A 86 15.47 2.50 6.25
C ASN A 86 15.29 1.55 5.09
N ASN A 87 14.08 1.32 4.75
CA ASN A 87 13.68 0.27 3.86
C ASN A 87 14.11 0.53 2.43
N PRO A 88 14.82 -0.37 1.77
CA PRO A 88 15.19 -0.16 0.38
C PRO A 88 14.02 -0.30 -0.58
N PHE A 89 12.92 -0.90 -0.12
CA PHE A 89 11.74 -1.00 -0.95
C PHE A 89 10.59 -0.40 -0.17
N PRO A 90 10.50 0.91 -0.11
CA PRO A 90 9.49 1.53 0.75
C PRO A 90 8.08 1.16 0.33
N VAL A 91 7.22 1.05 1.29
CA VAL A 91 5.83 0.75 1.06
C VAL A 91 5.13 2.05 0.71
N HIS A 92 4.32 2.04 -0.31
CA HIS A 92 3.61 3.23 -0.74
C HIS A 92 2.13 3.10 -0.44
N ALA A 93 1.51 4.18 -0.06
CA ALA A 93 0.09 4.15 0.27
C ALA A 93 -0.60 5.39 -0.24
N PHE A 94 -1.83 5.24 -0.64
CA PHE A 94 -2.61 6.33 -1.22
C PHE A 94 -4.02 6.28 -0.71
N ILE A 95 -4.60 7.43 -0.51
CA ILE A 95 -6.00 7.55 -0.12
C ILE A 95 -6.74 8.21 -1.26
N LEU A 96 -7.81 7.58 -1.72
CA LEU A 96 -8.62 8.14 -2.77
C LEU A 96 -10.06 8.32 -2.29
N ASP A 97 -10.73 9.30 -2.84
CA ASP A 97 -12.13 9.48 -2.53
C ASP A 97 -12.94 8.45 -3.25
N VAL A 98 -14.00 8.01 -2.62
CA VAL A 98 -14.97 7.16 -3.26
C VAL A 98 -16.15 8.06 -3.59
N GLU A 99 -16.30 8.39 -4.87
CA GLU A 99 -17.30 9.32 -5.27
C GLU A 99 -18.67 8.75 -5.18
N ASN A 100 -18.90 7.53 -5.45
CA ASN A 100 -20.22 6.92 -5.41
C ASN A 100 -20.09 5.43 -5.14
N SER A 101 -21.05 4.85 -4.48
CA SER A 101 -21.04 3.44 -4.27
C SER A 101 -22.41 2.98 -3.92
N PHE A 102 -22.68 1.68 -3.92
CA PHE A 102 -23.89 1.17 -3.55
C PHE A 102 -23.86 1.18 -2.08
N LYS A 103 -24.98 1.44 -1.41
CA LYS A 103 -24.97 1.64 -0.10
C LYS A 103 -25.04 0.39 0.61
N LEU A 104 -24.16 -0.17 1.13
CA LEU A 104 -24.24 -1.33 1.62
C LEU A 104 -24.33 -1.48 2.94
N ILE A 105 -23.95 -0.76 3.59
CA ILE A 105 -23.93 -0.98 4.91
C ILE A 105 -24.04 -0.02 5.68
#